data_8b21d13bb107dca0a3fc4cdd60fe9429
#
_entry.id   8b21d13bb107dca0a3fc4cdd60fe9429
#
_cell.length_a   1.000
_cell.length_b   1.000
_cell.length_c   1.000
_cell.angle_alpha   90.00
_cell.angle_beta   90.00
_cell.angle_gamma   90.00
#
_symmetry.space_group_name_H-M   'P 1'
#
loop_
_entity.id
_entity.type
_entity.pdbx_description
1 polymer ?
#
loop_
_entity_poly.entity_id
_entity_poly.type
_entity_poly.pdbx_seq_one_letter_code
_entity_poly.pdbx_strand_id
1 'polypeptide(L)'
;MLLKRQIEDLEKGLKISMLSRVFTALSLISVILVVLFLQNTWLFTSLIFLVCIIAFYEWIKNKFNKIVFGFILIFNFGFWSIFFILLGESYGYFDKTTLYLLYGLIILNTGLFDTFAFIVGSKFGKTFIVKKISPNKTLEGLIAGLLASLLIGIIFCNIAEVSYWFLIYYVL
;
A
#
# COMPACT_ATOMS: atom_id res chain seq x y z
N MET A 1 -17.33 9.21 40.20
CA MET A 1 -16.12 8.35 40.32
C MET A 1 -16.12 7.20 39.30
N LEU A 2 -17.22 6.45 39.18
CA LEU A 2 -17.36 5.32 38.23
C LEU A 2 -17.21 5.73 36.74
N LEU A 3 -17.83 6.82 36.33
CA LEU A 3 -17.78 7.31 34.93
C LEU A 3 -16.36 7.67 34.48
N LYS A 4 -15.56 8.24 35.37
CA LYS A 4 -14.18 8.62 35.11
C LYS A 4 -13.28 7.40 34.91
N ARG A 5 -13.48 6.35 35.71
CA ARG A 5 -12.80 5.05 35.50
C ARG A 5 -13.17 4.38 34.18
N GLN A 6 -14.45 4.40 33.80
CA GLN A 6 -14.89 3.84 32.53
C GLN A 6 -14.27 4.56 31.33
N ILE A 7 -14.15 5.90 31.40
CA ILE A 7 -13.49 6.69 30.34
C ILE A 7 -11.99 6.35 30.28
N GLU A 8 -11.30 6.28 31.41
CA GLU A 8 -9.87 5.90 31.44
C GLU A 8 -9.63 4.48 30.92
N ASP A 9 -10.50 3.52 31.21
CA ASP A 9 -10.40 2.15 30.71
C ASP A 9 -10.65 2.08 29.18
N LEU A 10 -11.60 2.88 28.67
CA LEU A 10 -11.86 2.99 27.21
C LEU A 10 -10.68 3.63 26.50
N GLU A 11 -10.11 4.72 27.01
CA GLU A 11 -8.93 5.38 26.43
C GLU A 11 -7.72 4.44 26.42
N LYS A 12 -7.51 3.70 27.51
CA LYS A 12 -6.44 2.72 27.62
C LYS A 12 -6.63 1.56 26.63
N GLY A 13 -7.85 1.06 26.47
CA GLY A 13 -8.20 0.05 25.48
C GLY A 13 -7.97 0.53 24.03
N LEU A 14 -8.38 1.75 23.71
CA LEU A 14 -8.14 2.37 22.41
C LEU A 14 -6.64 2.54 22.10
N LYS A 15 -5.86 3.02 23.08
CA LYS A 15 -4.42 3.19 22.95
C LYS A 15 -3.69 1.87 22.73
N ILE A 16 -4.07 0.80 23.45
CA ILE A 16 -3.51 -0.55 23.25
C ILE A 16 -3.85 -1.08 21.86
N SER A 17 -5.09 -0.91 21.39
CA SER A 17 -5.51 -1.33 20.05
C SER A 17 -4.79 -0.57 18.94
N MET A 18 -4.51 0.71 19.13
CA MET A 18 -3.72 1.52 18.18
C MET A 18 -2.26 1.07 18.13
N LEU A 19 -1.63 0.86 19.29
CA LEU A 19 -0.26 0.39 19.37
C LEU A 19 -0.08 -0.98 18.70
N SER A 20 -0.99 -1.91 18.94
CA SER A 20 -0.92 -3.24 18.31
C SER A 20 -1.01 -3.15 16.77
N ARG A 21 -1.85 -2.26 16.22
CA ARG A 21 -1.95 -2.02 14.78
C ARG A 21 -0.67 -1.42 14.20
N VAL A 22 -0.05 -0.47 14.91
CA VAL A 22 1.23 0.11 14.49
C VAL A 22 2.33 -0.95 14.50
N PHE A 23 2.40 -1.79 15.52
CA PHE A 23 3.36 -2.89 15.61
C PHE A 23 3.18 -3.91 14.47
N THR A 24 1.96 -4.31 14.16
CA THR A 24 1.69 -5.23 13.04
C THR A 24 2.05 -4.61 11.70
N ALA A 25 1.74 -3.33 11.49
CA ALA A 25 2.10 -2.63 10.27
C ALA A 25 3.63 -2.54 10.10
N LEU A 26 4.36 -2.17 11.15
CA LEU A 26 5.82 -2.09 11.12
C LEU A 26 6.47 -3.47 10.87
N SER A 27 5.94 -4.54 11.49
CA SER A 27 6.44 -5.89 11.23
C SER A 27 6.20 -6.34 9.79
N LEU A 28 5.05 -6.04 9.20
CA LEU A 28 4.77 -6.36 7.80
C LEU A 28 5.68 -5.58 6.85
N ILE A 29 5.86 -4.29 7.10
CA ILE A 29 6.78 -3.46 6.32
C ILE A 29 8.20 -4.00 6.40
N SER A 30 8.69 -4.37 7.59
CA SER A 30 10.04 -4.91 7.76
C SER A 30 10.24 -6.23 7.01
N VAL A 31 9.25 -7.13 7.01
CA VAL A 31 9.30 -8.37 6.23
C VAL A 31 9.38 -8.09 4.73
N ILE A 32 8.57 -7.18 4.22
CA ILE A 32 8.59 -6.79 2.80
C ILE A 32 9.97 -6.21 2.45
N LEU A 33 10.50 -5.29 3.25
CA LEU A 33 11.81 -4.68 3.01
C LEU A 33 12.93 -5.73 3.00
N VAL A 34 12.93 -6.69 3.92
CA VAL A 34 13.90 -7.78 3.94
C VAL A 34 13.84 -8.61 2.67
N VAL A 35 12.63 -8.99 2.23
CA VAL A 35 12.46 -9.79 1.00
C VAL A 35 12.92 -9.02 -0.24
N LEU A 36 12.62 -7.72 -0.32
CA LEU A 36 13.09 -6.85 -1.41
C LEU A 36 14.61 -6.69 -1.40
N PHE A 37 15.22 -6.60 -0.22
CA PHE A 37 16.67 -6.49 -0.07
C PHE A 37 17.41 -7.79 -0.42
N LEU A 38 16.85 -8.95 -0.06
CA LEU A 38 17.42 -10.25 -0.38
C LEU A 38 17.36 -10.59 -1.87
N GLN A 39 16.51 -9.92 -2.63
CA GLN A 39 16.38 -10.06 -4.10
C GLN A 39 16.26 -11.54 -4.55
N ASN A 40 15.57 -12.33 -3.74
CA ASN A 40 15.37 -13.74 -4.01
C ASN A 40 13.96 -13.98 -4.57
N THR A 41 13.90 -14.41 -5.83
CA THR A 41 12.65 -14.61 -6.57
C THR A 41 11.74 -15.64 -5.92
N TRP A 42 12.29 -16.70 -5.34
CA TRP A 42 11.52 -17.73 -4.64
C TRP A 42 10.90 -17.20 -3.35
N LEU A 43 11.68 -16.43 -2.57
CA LEU A 43 11.17 -15.80 -1.35
C LEU A 43 10.11 -14.76 -1.67
N PHE A 44 10.32 -13.94 -2.70
CA PHE A 44 9.35 -12.95 -3.15
C PHE A 44 8.03 -13.61 -3.58
N THR A 45 8.12 -14.63 -4.45
CA THR A 45 6.94 -15.37 -4.95
C THR A 45 6.16 -16.03 -3.82
N SER A 46 6.86 -16.66 -2.87
CA SER A 46 6.23 -17.30 -1.70
C SER A 46 5.54 -16.27 -0.79
N LEU A 47 6.15 -15.08 -0.60
CA LEU A 47 5.55 -13.99 0.17
C LEU A 47 4.26 -13.48 -0.51
N ILE A 48 4.29 -13.20 -1.81
CA ILE A 48 3.11 -12.75 -2.57
C ILE A 48 1.99 -13.80 -2.49
N PHE A 49 2.33 -15.08 -2.65
CA PHE A 49 1.36 -16.16 -2.54
C PHE A 49 0.71 -16.23 -1.15
N LEU A 50 1.51 -16.07 -0.09
CA LEU A 50 1.02 -16.03 1.29
C LEU A 50 0.10 -14.83 1.52
N VAL A 51 0.46 -13.64 1.02
CA VAL A 51 -0.38 -12.43 1.10
C VAL A 51 -1.71 -12.65 0.38
N CYS A 52 -1.71 -13.28 -0.80
CA CYS A 52 -2.94 -13.60 -1.53
C CYS A 52 -3.84 -14.56 -0.75
N ILE A 53 -3.27 -15.58 -0.10
CA ILE A 53 -4.05 -16.53 0.74
C ILE A 53 -4.68 -15.80 1.93
N ILE A 54 -3.92 -14.98 2.63
CA ILE A 54 -4.42 -14.20 3.79
C ILE A 54 -5.52 -13.25 3.35
N ALA A 55 -5.31 -12.51 2.25
CA ALA A 55 -6.29 -11.58 1.71
C ALA A 55 -7.59 -12.30 1.32
N PHE A 56 -7.50 -13.48 0.71
CA PHE A 56 -8.66 -14.28 0.34
C PHE A 56 -9.38 -14.84 1.58
N TYR A 57 -8.63 -15.29 2.58
CA TYR A 57 -9.21 -15.71 3.86
C TYR A 57 -9.99 -14.56 4.54
N GLU A 58 -9.39 -13.36 4.60
CA GLU A 58 -10.06 -12.18 5.17
C GLU A 58 -11.29 -11.78 4.36
N TRP A 59 -11.25 -11.89 3.03
CA TRP A 59 -12.40 -11.63 2.17
C TRP A 59 -13.60 -12.50 2.53
N ILE A 60 -13.37 -13.79 2.71
CA ILE A 60 -14.41 -14.75 3.09
C ILE A 60 -14.89 -14.48 4.52
N LYS A 61 -13.98 -14.28 5.46
CA LYS A 61 -14.28 -14.05 6.89
C LYS A 61 -15.16 -12.82 7.10
N ASN A 62 -14.90 -11.75 6.36
CA ASN A 62 -15.66 -10.51 6.44
C ASN A 62 -16.99 -10.55 5.65
N LYS A 63 -17.35 -11.72 5.10
CA LYS A 63 -18.61 -11.96 4.36
C LYS A 63 -18.87 -10.96 3.24
N PHE A 64 -17.83 -10.53 2.53
CA PHE A 64 -18.01 -9.68 1.36
C PHE A 64 -18.82 -10.40 0.27
N ASN A 65 -19.88 -9.75 -0.19
CA ASN A 65 -20.91 -10.31 -1.10
C ASN A 65 -20.32 -10.52 -2.45
N LYS A 66 -19.50 -10.91 -3.00
CA LYS A 66 -18.98 -11.15 -4.35
C LYS A 66 -17.63 -11.87 -4.29
N ILE A 67 -17.68 -13.13 -3.88
CA ILE A 67 -16.47 -13.97 -3.74
C ILE A 67 -15.66 -14.02 -5.04
N VAL A 68 -16.35 -14.14 -6.21
CA VAL A 68 -15.69 -14.15 -7.53
C VAL A 68 -14.94 -12.86 -7.81
N PHE A 69 -15.52 -11.71 -7.46
CA PHE A 69 -14.86 -10.42 -7.64
C PHE A 69 -13.61 -10.27 -6.76
N GLY A 70 -13.70 -10.71 -5.49
CA GLY A 70 -12.56 -10.74 -4.59
C GLY A 70 -11.44 -11.64 -5.10
N PHE A 71 -11.79 -12.82 -5.60
CA PHE A 71 -10.83 -13.73 -6.21
C PHE A 71 -10.12 -13.10 -7.41
N ILE A 72 -10.87 -12.47 -8.32
CA ILE A 72 -10.29 -11.81 -9.51
C ILE A 72 -9.32 -10.69 -9.09
N LEU A 73 -9.68 -9.86 -8.11
CA LEU A 73 -8.81 -8.78 -7.65
C LEU A 73 -7.52 -9.29 -7.03
N ILE A 74 -7.62 -10.27 -6.12
CA ILE A 74 -6.47 -10.84 -5.41
C ILE A 74 -5.57 -11.60 -6.39
N PHE A 75 -6.16 -12.39 -7.29
CA PHE A 75 -5.43 -13.09 -8.33
C PHE A 75 -4.69 -12.12 -9.27
N ASN A 76 -5.37 -11.05 -9.70
CA ASN A 76 -4.77 -10.02 -10.55
C ASN A 76 -3.57 -9.37 -9.87
N PHE A 77 -3.70 -8.99 -8.60
CA PHE A 77 -2.58 -8.46 -7.82
C PHE A 77 -1.40 -9.43 -7.75
N GLY A 78 -1.65 -10.69 -7.37
CA GLY A 78 -0.61 -11.72 -7.23
C GLY A 78 0.06 -12.03 -8.57
N PHE A 79 -0.73 -12.20 -9.63
CA PHE A 79 -0.24 -12.47 -10.97
C PHE A 79 0.68 -11.34 -11.47
N TRP A 80 0.24 -10.09 -11.44
CA TRP A 80 1.06 -8.98 -11.93
C TRP A 80 2.30 -8.73 -11.09
N SER A 81 2.24 -8.94 -9.76
CA SER A 81 3.40 -8.81 -8.88
C SER A 81 4.50 -9.83 -9.23
N ILE A 82 4.12 -11.09 -9.40
CA ILE A 82 5.07 -12.16 -9.75
C ILE A 82 5.55 -11.99 -11.19
N PHE A 83 4.63 -11.69 -12.11
CA PHE A 83 4.92 -11.51 -13.53
C PHE A 83 5.90 -10.38 -13.76
N PHE A 84 5.77 -9.25 -13.05
CA PHE A 84 6.69 -8.12 -13.15
C PHE A 84 8.13 -8.51 -12.84
N ILE A 85 8.36 -9.25 -11.76
CA ILE A 85 9.71 -9.68 -11.37
C ILE A 85 10.24 -10.74 -12.34
N LEU A 86 9.45 -11.78 -12.66
CA LEU A 86 9.87 -12.86 -13.56
C LEU A 86 10.16 -12.35 -14.97
N LEU A 87 9.31 -11.47 -15.48
CA LEU A 87 9.50 -10.89 -16.82
C LEU A 87 10.75 -10.02 -16.87
N GLY A 88 10.92 -9.15 -15.87
CA GLY A 88 12.07 -8.29 -15.78
C GLY A 88 13.39 -9.06 -15.70
N GLU A 89 13.43 -10.15 -14.93
CA GLU A 89 14.59 -11.05 -14.85
C GLU A 89 14.84 -11.77 -16.19
N SER A 90 13.76 -12.22 -16.88
CA SER A 90 13.87 -13.00 -18.13
C SER A 90 14.32 -12.18 -19.31
N TYR A 91 13.85 -10.94 -19.44
CA TYR A 91 14.20 -10.06 -20.56
C TYR A 91 15.50 -9.27 -20.35
N GLY A 92 16.02 -9.23 -19.11
CA GLY A 92 17.29 -8.58 -18.81
C GLY A 92 17.32 -7.06 -19.08
N TYR A 93 16.16 -6.41 -19.19
CA TYR A 93 16.08 -4.95 -19.38
C TYR A 93 16.61 -4.16 -18.18
N PHE A 94 16.50 -4.74 -16.99
CA PHE A 94 16.99 -4.17 -15.75
C PHE A 94 17.78 -5.22 -14.99
N ASP A 95 18.78 -4.75 -14.26
CA ASP A 95 19.45 -5.61 -13.28
C ASP A 95 18.49 -5.96 -12.14
N LYS A 96 18.76 -7.04 -11.46
CA LYS A 96 17.91 -7.59 -10.41
C LYS A 96 17.63 -6.57 -9.30
N THR A 97 18.64 -5.81 -8.90
CA THR A 97 18.53 -4.77 -7.87
C THR A 97 17.53 -3.70 -8.27
N THR A 98 17.62 -3.20 -9.50
CA THR A 98 16.70 -2.19 -10.04
C THR A 98 15.26 -2.69 -10.09
N LEU A 99 15.02 -3.94 -10.47
CA LEU A 99 13.66 -4.52 -10.49
C LEU A 99 13.01 -4.53 -9.11
N TYR A 100 13.74 -4.98 -8.08
CA TYR A 100 13.21 -5.02 -6.71
C TYR A 100 13.05 -3.61 -6.12
N LEU A 101 13.93 -2.67 -6.46
CA LEU A 101 13.77 -1.26 -6.09
C LEU A 101 12.55 -0.62 -6.74
N LEU A 102 12.30 -0.87 -8.03
CA LEU A 102 11.10 -0.38 -8.72
C LEU A 102 9.82 -0.95 -8.09
N TYR A 103 9.81 -2.24 -7.76
CA TYR A 103 8.67 -2.84 -7.05
C TYR A 103 8.47 -2.22 -5.67
N GLY A 104 9.54 -2.00 -4.92
CA GLY A 104 9.51 -1.31 -3.64
C GLY A 104 8.99 0.13 -3.76
N LEU A 105 9.37 0.83 -4.83
CA LEU A 105 8.88 2.17 -5.14
C LEU A 105 7.36 2.19 -5.37
N ILE A 106 6.82 1.20 -6.09
CA ILE A 106 5.36 1.08 -6.32
C ILE A 106 4.61 0.91 -4.98
N ILE A 107 5.11 0.04 -4.10
CA ILE A 107 4.50 -0.16 -2.77
C ILE A 107 4.57 1.12 -1.95
N LEU A 108 5.74 1.76 -1.90
CA LEU A 108 5.96 3.00 -1.18
C LEU A 108 5.03 4.11 -1.68
N ASN A 109 4.94 4.27 -2.99
CA ASN A 109 4.06 5.27 -3.62
C ASN A 109 2.61 5.07 -3.21
N THR A 110 2.10 3.84 -3.33
CA THR A 110 0.71 3.51 -2.96
C THR A 110 0.45 3.82 -1.48
N GLY A 111 1.34 3.43 -0.58
CA GLY A 111 1.21 3.68 0.84
C GLY A 111 1.26 5.16 1.21
N LEU A 112 2.12 5.92 0.56
CA LEU A 112 2.23 7.37 0.81
C LEU A 112 1.06 8.14 0.19
N PHE A 113 0.63 7.76 -1.02
CA PHE A 113 -0.58 8.31 -1.62
C PHE A 113 -1.78 8.20 -0.67
N ASP A 114 -2.05 6.99 -0.18
CA ASP A 114 -3.18 6.75 0.73
C ASP A 114 -3.02 7.49 2.06
N THR A 115 -1.81 7.53 2.59
CA THR A 115 -1.53 8.23 3.86
C THR A 115 -1.77 9.73 3.74
N PHE A 116 -1.22 10.37 2.72
CA PHE A 116 -1.42 11.82 2.49
C PHE A 116 -2.86 12.15 2.11
N ALA A 117 -3.48 11.32 1.28
CA ALA A 117 -4.90 11.47 0.94
C ALA A 117 -5.79 11.40 2.18
N PHE A 118 -5.49 10.50 3.12
CA PHE A 118 -6.21 10.38 4.39
C PHE A 118 -5.95 11.58 5.31
N ILE A 119 -4.69 11.95 5.55
CA ILE A 119 -4.32 13.03 6.48
C ILE A 119 -4.93 14.37 6.03
N VAL A 120 -4.75 14.72 4.77
CA VAL A 120 -5.25 15.98 4.23
C VAL A 120 -6.78 15.95 4.07
N GLY A 121 -7.30 14.83 3.55
CA GLY A 121 -8.75 14.66 3.39
C GLY A 121 -9.51 14.72 4.70
N SER A 122 -8.96 14.17 5.79
CA SER A 122 -9.61 14.21 7.11
C SER A 122 -9.54 15.59 7.79
N LYS A 123 -8.46 16.35 7.55
CA LYS A 123 -8.27 17.66 8.18
C LYS A 123 -8.84 18.84 7.37
N PHE A 124 -8.70 18.78 6.06
CA PHE A 124 -8.99 19.89 5.15
C PHE A 124 -10.06 19.57 4.11
N GLY A 125 -10.57 18.32 4.09
CA GLY A 125 -11.55 17.87 3.11
C GLY A 125 -12.89 18.59 3.26
N LYS A 126 -13.32 19.28 2.19
CA LYS A 126 -14.60 19.96 2.09
C LYS A 126 -15.45 19.41 0.95
N THR A 127 -14.79 18.99 -0.14
CA THR A 127 -15.44 18.54 -1.37
C THR A 127 -15.41 17.03 -1.48
N PHE A 128 -16.56 16.36 -1.27
CA PHE A 128 -16.65 14.90 -1.37
C PHE A 128 -16.75 14.47 -2.82
N ILE A 129 -15.93 13.49 -3.24
CA ILE A 129 -15.91 13.00 -4.63
C ILE A 129 -17.17 12.20 -4.94
N VAL A 130 -17.47 11.17 -4.14
CA VAL A 130 -18.64 10.29 -4.32
C VAL A 130 -19.24 9.96 -2.96
N LYS A 131 -20.04 10.88 -2.42
CA LYS A 131 -20.60 10.78 -1.06
C LYS A 131 -21.43 9.52 -0.82
N LYS A 132 -22.09 8.99 -1.86
CA LYS A 132 -22.93 7.79 -1.76
C LYS A 132 -22.13 6.48 -1.65
N ILE A 133 -20.90 6.44 -2.21
CA ILE A 133 -20.07 5.22 -2.26
C ILE A 133 -19.00 5.28 -1.17
N SER A 134 -18.35 6.42 -1.00
CA SER A 134 -17.30 6.62 -0.01
C SER A 134 -17.41 7.99 0.63
N PRO A 135 -18.07 8.07 1.81
CA PRO A 135 -18.35 9.36 2.46
C PRO A 135 -17.11 10.09 2.97
N ASN A 136 -15.97 9.39 3.06
CA ASN A 136 -14.72 9.93 3.59
C ASN A 136 -13.69 10.32 2.53
N LYS A 137 -14.01 10.12 1.23
CA LYS A 137 -13.09 10.47 0.15
C LYS A 137 -13.35 11.88 -0.36
N THR A 138 -12.34 12.75 -0.25
CA THR A 138 -12.42 14.18 -0.63
C THR A 138 -11.47 14.52 -1.78
N LEU A 139 -11.80 15.55 -2.54
CA LEU A 139 -10.98 16.04 -3.65
C LEU A 139 -9.63 16.57 -3.15
N GLU A 140 -9.64 17.29 -2.02
CA GLU A 140 -8.43 17.82 -1.38
C GLU A 140 -7.47 16.69 -0.97
N GLY A 141 -8.03 15.59 -0.46
CA GLY A 141 -7.25 14.38 -0.15
C GLY A 141 -6.66 13.76 -1.40
N LEU A 142 -7.43 13.64 -2.49
CA LEU A 142 -6.94 13.11 -3.76
C LEU A 142 -5.77 13.95 -4.31
N ILE A 143 -5.91 15.27 -4.31
CA ILE A 143 -4.85 16.19 -4.77
C ILE A 143 -3.60 16.02 -3.90
N ALA A 144 -3.75 15.93 -2.59
CA ALA A 144 -2.62 15.73 -1.69
C ALA A 144 -1.89 14.39 -1.93
N GLY A 145 -2.63 13.31 -2.18
CA GLY A 145 -2.06 12.02 -2.57
C GLY A 145 -1.28 12.11 -3.89
N LEU A 146 -1.84 12.76 -4.92
CA LEU A 146 -1.16 12.98 -6.19
C LEU A 146 0.12 13.82 -6.04
N LEU A 147 0.08 14.89 -5.25
CA LEU A 147 1.26 15.70 -4.98
C LEU A 147 2.35 14.91 -4.24
N ALA A 148 1.98 14.07 -3.27
CA ALA A 148 2.91 13.19 -2.58
C ALA A 148 3.56 12.18 -3.55
N SER A 149 2.77 11.57 -4.44
CA SER A 149 3.27 10.68 -5.48
C SER A 149 4.26 11.37 -6.43
N LEU A 150 3.93 12.58 -6.88
CA LEU A 150 4.81 13.38 -7.74
C LEU A 150 6.14 13.70 -7.05
N LEU A 151 6.11 14.11 -5.78
CA LEU A 151 7.32 14.42 -5.02
C LEU A 151 8.25 13.20 -4.91
N ILE A 152 7.69 12.03 -4.60
CA ILE A 152 8.47 10.78 -4.51
C ILE A 152 9.05 10.40 -5.87
N GLY A 153 8.24 10.51 -6.93
CA GLY A 153 8.70 10.25 -8.28
C GLY A 153 9.85 11.18 -8.71
N ILE A 154 9.77 12.47 -8.39
CA ILE A 154 10.86 13.44 -8.64
C ILE A 154 12.12 13.07 -7.87
N ILE A 155 12.01 12.74 -6.59
CA ILE A 155 13.13 12.30 -5.76
C ILE A 155 13.78 11.06 -6.36
N PHE A 156 12.96 10.08 -6.77
CA PHE A 156 13.44 8.87 -7.41
C PHE A 156 14.17 9.15 -8.72
N CYS A 157 13.60 9.98 -9.61
CA CYS A 157 14.25 10.35 -10.88
C CYS A 157 15.61 11.00 -10.67
N ASN A 158 15.76 11.85 -9.64
CA ASN A 158 17.03 12.47 -9.31
C ASN A 158 18.07 11.48 -8.76
N ILE A 159 17.64 10.54 -7.91
CA ILE A 159 18.56 9.56 -7.30
C ILE A 159 18.98 8.48 -8.30
N ALA A 160 18.04 8.02 -9.13
CA ALA A 160 18.24 6.95 -10.11
C ALA A 160 18.74 7.46 -11.47
N GLU A 161 18.91 8.78 -11.61
CA GLU A 161 19.31 9.45 -12.89
C GLU A 161 18.41 9.08 -14.08
N VAL A 162 17.13 8.82 -13.80
CA VAL A 162 16.13 8.46 -14.81
C VAL A 162 15.46 9.72 -15.35
N SER A 163 15.12 9.71 -16.63
CA SER A 163 14.43 10.83 -17.29
C SER A 163 13.09 11.14 -16.61
N TYR A 164 12.77 12.44 -16.46
CA TYR A 164 11.48 12.89 -15.91
C TYR A 164 10.25 12.45 -16.71
N TRP A 165 10.40 11.98 -17.95
CA TRP A 165 9.34 11.32 -18.68
C TRP A 165 8.78 10.08 -17.95
N PHE A 166 9.58 9.46 -17.10
CA PHE A 166 9.16 8.36 -16.25
C PHE A 166 8.01 8.76 -15.30
N LEU A 167 7.95 10.03 -14.86
CA LEU A 167 6.90 10.52 -13.97
C LEU A 167 5.49 10.40 -14.58
N ILE A 168 5.36 10.50 -15.89
CA ILE A 168 4.06 10.36 -16.58
C ILE A 168 3.52 8.93 -16.38
N TYR A 169 4.39 7.94 -16.52
CA TYR A 169 4.01 6.53 -16.33
C TYR A 169 3.90 6.12 -14.86
N TYR A 170 4.55 6.87 -13.98
CA TYR A 170 4.60 6.57 -12.56
C TYR A 170 3.36 7.09 -11.80
N VAL A 171 2.81 8.23 -12.22
CA VAL A 171 1.66 8.87 -11.54
C VAL A 171 0.32 8.45 -12.15
N LEU A 172 0.29 8.06 -13.42
CA LEU A 172 -0.91 7.53 -14.10
C LEU A 172 -1.15 6.07 -13.78
#